data_98e252630c7d38c5f91085aad4e0faf1
#
_entry.id   98e252630c7d38c5f91085aad4e0faf1
#
_cell.length_a   1.000
_cell.length_b   1.000
_cell.length_c   1.000
_cell.angle_alpha   90.00
_cell.angle_beta   90.00
_cell.angle_gamma   90.00
#
_symmetry.space_group_name_H-M   'P 1'
#
loop_
_entity.id
_entity.type
_entity.pdbx_description
1 polymer ?
#
loop_
_entity_poly.entity_id
_entity_poly.type
_entity_poly.pdbx_seq_one_letter_code
_entity_poly.pdbx_strand_id
1 'polypeptide(L)'
;MDNVLERLQILIDSSTPIVVMETVEETRAVRMVRHACTALNLAVFEWTVATGLVRSGGNPAAAVIDPGAFPAGGYRAGEVNDLAENAKALYDSREPAKMLANLEGITIEAAFILKDLHRHMEDPVVLRRLRDVGQKFATNRRTVILTAPKISIPPEMASLVEFLELPLPDRQRLRQIIDEVLVRVTKTHTLQRRLGPPGIDGMADNLRGLTEEEAERAISQALVTRYALCPETVTDVLEAKKALLRRSEMLEFVEVSDTLAQVGGLGNLKRFLAQRRGSWEESARAFGLDPPRGVIILGVQGCGKSMCARAIAGEWKLPLVKFDTAAVYDKYIGETEKRIQKVFQVAEGLAPCVLWIDELEKVFAGSGPDSASADAGVSSRLLASFLSWMQDRKAPVFVAATCNNVSVLPPELIRKGRFDELFFVDLPTQAGRKQILGIQLSKRKRNPNDFALDRVAATACGYSGAEIESVVQTALYAAYSQKQQLTDQHLLEAIQGTVPLSTTRAEEIEALRQWASQRAVPASTPDARAESA
;
A
#
# COMPACT_ATOMS: atom_id res chain seq x y z
N MET A 1 9.86 7.28 16.45
CA MET A 1 8.89 7.42 17.56
C MET A 1 9.11 8.72 18.34
N ASP A 2 10.34 9.06 18.63
CA ASP A 2 10.68 10.24 19.43
C ASP A 2 10.13 11.55 18.84
N ASN A 3 10.20 11.73 17.54
CA ASN A 3 9.71 12.95 16.88
C ASN A 3 8.18 13.18 17.01
N VAL A 4 7.35 12.12 16.98
CA VAL A 4 5.88 12.27 17.10
C VAL A 4 5.47 12.48 18.55
N LEU A 5 6.14 11.79 19.48
CA LEU A 5 5.94 11.96 20.91
C LEU A 5 6.34 13.38 21.35
N GLU A 6 7.52 13.85 20.91
CA GLU A 6 7.98 15.23 21.16
C GLU A 6 7.01 16.25 20.58
N ARG A 7 6.51 16.04 19.35
CA ARG A 7 5.52 16.92 18.73
C ARG A 7 4.22 16.96 19.55
N LEU A 8 3.73 15.80 20.01
CA LEU A 8 2.55 15.74 20.88
C LEU A 8 2.78 16.50 22.18
N GLN A 9 3.94 16.34 22.82
CA GLN A 9 4.32 17.08 24.02
C GLN A 9 4.32 18.60 23.77
N ILE A 10 4.91 19.04 22.65
CA ILE A 10 4.92 20.45 22.26
C ILE A 10 3.49 20.98 22.06
N LEU A 11 2.63 20.23 21.36
CA LEU A 11 1.24 20.63 21.15
C LEU A 11 0.47 20.79 22.46
N ILE A 12 0.64 19.86 23.39
CA ILE A 12 0.00 19.93 24.70
C ILE A 12 0.57 21.08 25.53
N ASP A 13 1.87 21.25 25.56
CA ASP A 13 2.55 22.29 26.36
C ASP A 13 2.30 23.70 25.80
N SER A 14 2.11 23.82 24.49
CA SER A 14 1.75 25.08 23.82
C SER A 14 0.25 25.43 23.93
N SER A 15 -0.51 24.68 24.72
CA SER A 15 -1.96 24.88 24.89
C SER A 15 -2.75 24.78 23.59
N THR A 16 -2.36 23.85 22.69
CA THR A 16 -3.18 23.51 21.51
C THR A 16 -4.51 22.93 21.99
N PRO A 17 -5.65 23.58 21.67
CA PRO A 17 -6.90 23.22 22.33
C PRO A 17 -7.44 21.86 21.87
N ILE A 18 -7.28 21.52 20.60
CA ILE A 18 -7.77 20.27 20.03
C ILE A 18 -6.70 19.65 19.15
N VAL A 19 -6.33 18.41 19.43
CA VAL A 19 -5.45 17.59 18.60
C VAL A 19 -6.26 16.44 18.01
N VAL A 20 -6.22 16.28 16.70
CA VAL A 20 -6.87 15.18 15.98
C VAL A 20 -5.85 14.12 15.64
N MET A 21 -6.08 12.90 16.10
CA MET A 21 -5.28 11.72 15.80
C MET A 21 -6.14 10.74 14.99
N GLU A 22 -6.06 10.82 13.66
CA GLU A 22 -6.73 9.86 12.78
C GLU A 22 -5.96 8.53 12.79
N THR A 23 -6.52 7.52 13.45
CA THR A 23 -5.89 6.21 13.55
C THR A 23 -6.90 5.09 13.80
N VAL A 24 -6.57 3.90 13.31
CA VAL A 24 -7.24 2.65 13.69
C VAL A 24 -6.60 2.01 14.92
N GLU A 25 -5.41 2.47 15.32
CA GLU A 25 -4.64 1.98 16.46
C GLU A 25 -4.96 2.79 17.73
N GLU A 26 -6.21 2.73 18.19
CA GLU A 26 -6.67 3.49 19.36
C GLU A 26 -5.79 3.25 20.60
N THR A 27 -5.44 1.98 20.85
CA THR A 27 -4.61 1.58 22.00
C THR A 27 -3.23 2.23 21.96
N ARG A 28 -2.63 2.35 20.77
CA ARG A 28 -1.34 3.02 20.55
C ARG A 28 -1.45 4.52 20.80
N ALA A 29 -2.50 5.17 20.26
CA ALA A 29 -2.74 6.58 20.47
C ALA A 29 -2.89 6.91 21.96
N VAL A 30 -3.73 6.16 22.67
CA VAL A 30 -3.92 6.31 24.13
C VAL A 30 -2.63 6.15 24.91
N ARG A 31 -1.83 5.12 24.60
CA ARG A 31 -0.54 4.86 25.23
C ARG A 31 0.44 6.02 25.01
N MET A 32 0.48 6.58 23.80
CA MET A 32 1.32 7.72 23.47
C MET A 32 0.92 8.97 24.23
N VAL A 33 -0.38 9.26 24.31
CA VAL A 33 -0.91 10.41 25.08
C VAL A 33 -0.59 10.26 26.56
N ARG A 34 -0.79 9.07 27.14
CA ARG A 34 -0.44 8.80 28.54
C ARG A 34 1.05 9.02 28.81
N HIS A 35 1.90 8.57 27.89
CA HIS A 35 3.36 8.76 28.02
C HIS A 35 3.74 10.24 27.91
N ALA A 36 3.20 10.98 26.95
CA ALA A 36 3.41 12.43 26.83
C ALA A 36 2.98 13.18 28.08
N CYS A 37 1.77 12.90 28.59
CA CYS A 37 1.23 13.56 29.78
C CYS A 37 1.98 13.19 31.07
N THR A 38 2.50 11.97 31.17
CA THR A 38 3.36 11.59 32.30
C THR A 38 4.63 12.43 32.33
N ALA A 39 5.29 12.63 31.18
CA ALA A 39 6.46 13.49 31.08
C ALA A 39 6.16 14.97 31.39
N LEU A 40 4.96 15.45 31.03
CA LEU A 40 4.50 16.81 31.30
C LEU A 40 3.85 17.01 32.67
N ASN A 41 3.77 15.98 33.48
CA ASN A 41 3.12 15.98 34.80
C ASN A 41 1.62 16.32 34.75
N LEU A 42 0.90 15.86 33.73
CA LEU A 42 -0.52 16.11 33.49
C LEU A 42 -1.37 14.87 33.74
N ALA A 43 -2.64 15.08 34.11
CA ALA A 43 -3.63 14.01 34.22
C ALA A 43 -4.19 13.66 32.83
N VAL A 44 -4.64 12.41 32.64
CA VAL A 44 -5.31 11.96 31.41
C VAL A 44 -6.68 11.42 31.72
N PHE A 45 -7.65 11.88 30.96
CA PHE A 45 -9.03 11.40 30.99
C PHE A 45 -9.40 10.79 29.64
N GLU A 46 -10.15 9.71 29.67
CA GLU A 46 -10.69 9.06 28.49
C GLU A 46 -12.20 9.06 28.51
N TRP A 47 -12.81 9.31 27.38
CA TRP A 47 -14.24 9.29 27.21
C TRP A 47 -14.65 8.36 26.08
N THR A 48 -15.70 7.58 26.35
CA THR A 48 -16.50 6.89 25.35
C THR A 48 -17.98 7.05 25.68
N VAL A 49 -18.84 6.91 24.68
CA VAL A 49 -20.31 6.92 24.92
C VAL A 49 -20.75 5.81 25.89
N ALA A 50 -20.01 4.70 25.94
CA ALA A 50 -20.33 3.57 26.80
C ALA A 50 -19.90 3.78 28.26
N THR A 51 -18.72 4.32 28.49
CA THR A 51 -18.14 4.44 29.84
C THR A 51 -18.34 5.81 30.47
N GLY A 52 -18.54 6.87 29.67
CA GLY A 52 -18.45 8.26 30.14
C GLY A 52 -16.99 8.69 30.32
N LEU A 53 -16.77 9.86 30.92
CA LEU A 53 -15.46 10.43 31.16
C LEU A 53 -14.80 9.79 32.39
N VAL A 54 -13.70 9.12 32.21
CA VAL A 54 -12.97 8.34 33.24
C VAL A 54 -11.53 8.81 33.30
N ARG A 55 -10.93 8.88 34.47
CA ARG A 55 -9.49 9.10 34.60
C ARG A 55 -8.74 7.82 34.22
N SER A 56 -7.77 7.93 33.31
CA SER A 56 -7.12 6.74 32.75
C SER A 56 -5.61 6.71 32.87
N GLY A 57 -4.98 7.77 33.40
CA GLY A 57 -3.52 7.82 33.51
C GLY A 57 -2.99 9.20 33.86
N GLY A 58 -1.69 9.41 33.59
CA GLY A 58 -0.96 10.62 33.97
C GLY A 58 -0.29 10.51 35.34
N ASN A 59 0.36 11.60 35.81
CA ASN A 59 1.05 11.59 37.08
C ASN A 59 0.08 11.39 38.25
N PRO A 60 0.30 10.40 39.15
CA PRO A 60 -0.49 10.24 40.38
C PRO A 60 -0.43 11.46 41.32
N ALA A 61 0.66 12.22 41.28
CA ALA A 61 0.81 13.43 42.11
C ALA A 61 -0.05 14.62 41.63
N ALA A 62 -0.42 14.65 40.33
CA ALA A 62 -1.46 15.56 39.81
C ALA A 62 -2.88 15.18 40.32
N ALA A 63 -2.95 14.25 41.24
CA ALA A 63 -4.17 13.59 41.71
C ALA A 63 -4.78 14.22 42.95
N VAL A 64 -4.22 15.25 43.54
CA VAL A 64 -4.94 16.06 44.55
C VAL A 64 -5.90 16.96 43.79
N ILE A 65 -6.98 16.37 43.34
CA ILE A 65 -8.06 17.07 42.66
C ILE A 65 -8.82 17.77 43.79
N ASP A 66 -8.75 19.10 43.81
CA ASP A 66 -9.66 19.89 44.61
C ASP A 66 -11.11 19.50 44.26
N PRO A 67 -11.92 19.01 45.21
CA PRO A 67 -13.32 18.67 44.93
C PRO A 67 -14.12 19.82 44.30
N GLY A 68 -13.67 21.07 44.45
CA GLY A 68 -14.25 22.26 43.82
C GLY A 68 -13.88 22.44 42.34
N ALA A 69 -12.91 21.65 41.79
CA ALA A 69 -12.49 21.76 40.39
C ALA A 69 -13.48 21.12 39.39
N PHE A 70 -14.51 20.44 39.88
CA PHE A 70 -15.57 19.83 39.07
C PHE A 70 -16.94 20.45 39.37
N PRO A 71 -17.86 20.54 38.38
CA PRO A 71 -19.23 20.99 38.61
C PRO A 71 -19.95 20.15 39.68
N ALA A 72 -20.93 20.73 40.35
CA ALA A 72 -21.68 20.10 41.42
C ALA A 72 -22.25 18.71 41.01
N GLY A 73 -21.72 17.66 41.62
CA GLY A 73 -21.99 16.26 41.29
C GLY A 73 -20.73 15.39 41.37
N GLY A 74 -19.59 16.01 41.42
CA GLY A 74 -18.25 15.61 41.83
C GLY A 74 -17.76 14.23 41.45
N TYR A 75 -16.48 14.19 41.11
CA TYR A 75 -15.66 13.00 40.97
C TYR A 75 -15.48 12.28 42.32
N ARG A 76 -15.84 11.01 42.41
CA ARG A 76 -15.43 10.15 43.53
C ARG A 76 -14.17 9.37 43.09
N ALA A 77 -13.04 9.73 43.68
CA ALA A 77 -11.78 9.04 43.43
C ALA A 77 -11.92 7.52 43.71
N GLY A 78 -11.80 6.71 42.68
CA GLY A 78 -11.53 5.29 42.78
C GLY A 78 -10.03 5.06 42.70
N GLU A 79 -9.53 4.04 43.39
CA GLU A 79 -8.12 3.66 43.32
C GLU A 79 -7.68 3.44 41.88
N VAL A 80 -6.48 3.95 41.57
CA VAL A 80 -5.84 3.83 40.24
C VAL A 80 -5.36 2.40 40.10
N ASN A 81 -6.19 1.52 39.59
CA ASN A 81 -5.76 0.22 39.08
C ASN A 81 -5.86 0.22 37.56
N ASP A 82 -4.86 -0.38 36.92
CA ASP A 82 -4.58 -0.43 35.47
C ASP A 82 -5.68 -1.05 34.58
N LEU A 83 -6.85 -1.35 35.12
CA LEU A 83 -7.96 -1.98 34.41
C LEU A 83 -9.18 -1.05 34.47
N ALA A 84 -9.55 -0.52 33.33
CA ALA A 84 -10.68 0.38 33.09
C ALA A 84 -12.06 -0.17 33.53
N GLU A 85 -12.14 -1.42 33.95
CA GLU A 85 -13.41 -2.08 34.34
C GLU A 85 -14.01 -1.59 35.67
N ASN A 86 -13.19 -0.96 36.55
CA ASN A 86 -13.66 -0.49 37.88
C ASN A 86 -13.55 1.04 38.09
N ALA A 87 -13.13 1.80 37.09
CA ALA A 87 -13.02 3.26 37.24
C ALA A 87 -14.41 3.90 37.20
N LYS A 88 -14.75 4.69 38.26
CA LYS A 88 -16.01 5.41 38.31
C LYS A 88 -15.98 6.60 37.36
N ALA A 89 -16.91 6.65 36.39
CA ALA A 89 -17.08 7.77 35.49
C ALA A 89 -17.51 9.03 36.24
N LEU A 90 -17.20 10.20 35.71
CA LEU A 90 -17.80 11.46 36.08
C LEU A 90 -19.34 11.37 35.90
N TYR A 91 -20.07 11.91 36.85
CA TYR A 91 -21.53 11.90 36.84
C TYR A 91 -22.07 12.47 35.51
N ASP A 92 -23.03 11.78 34.91
CA ASP A 92 -23.78 12.20 33.71
C ASP A 92 -22.89 12.58 32.49
N SER A 93 -21.75 11.91 32.33
CA SER A 93 -20.77 12.18 31.24
C SER A 93 -20.87 11.24 30.06
N ARG A 94 -21.84 10.33 29.97
CA ARG A 94 -22.03 9.44 28.83
C ARG A 94 -22.58 10.17 27.61
N GLU A 95 -23.52 11.07 27.81
CA GLU A 95 -24.09 11.87 26.73
C GLU A 95 -23.07 12.92 26.26
N PRO A 96 -22.75 13.00 24.93
CA PRO A 96 -21.72 13.89 24.43
C PRO A 96 -21.89 15.36 24.80
N ALA A 97 -23.12 15.89 24.70
CA ALA A 97 -23.40 17.29 25.03
C ALA A 97 -23.19 17.60 26.51
N LYS A 98 -23.55 16.68 27.40
CA LYS A 98 -23.35 16.84 28.84
C LYS A 98 -21.89 16.66 29.23
N MET A 99 -21.20 15.70 28.60
CA MET A 99 -19.76 15.52 28.80
C MET A 99 -18.99 16.79 28.44
N LEU A 100 -19.27 17.39 27.27
CA LEU A 100 -18.63 18.65 26.87
C LEU A 100 -18.99 19.81 27.83
N ALA A 101 -20.22 19.89 28.33
CA ALA A 101 -20.60 20.84 29.36
C ALA A 101 -19.78 20.67 30.66
N ASN A 102 -19.51 19.42 31.05
CA ASN A 102 -18.65 19.14 32.20
C ASN A 102 -17.20 19.58 31.93
N LEU A 103 -16.66 19.33 30.70
CA LEU A 103 -15.32 19.79 30.30
C LEU A 103 -15.18 21.31 30.37
N GLU A 104 -16.22 22.05 30.01
CA GLU A 104 -16.20 23.52 30.12
C GLU A 104 -15.99 24.03 31.57
N GLY A 105 -16.44 23.26 32.55
CA GLY A 105 -16.31 23.58 33.98
C GLY A 105 -15.01 23.09 34.63
N ILE A 106 -14.23 22.24 33.95
CA ILE A 106 -12.99 21.69 34.50
C ILE A 106 -11.87 22.72 34.44
N THR A 107 -11.20 22.95 35.57
CA THR A 107 -10.11 23.92 35.71
C THR A 107 -8.71 23.29 35.78
N ILE A 108 -8.62 21.97 35.99
CA ILE A 108 -7.34 21.27 36.06
C ILE A 108 -6.65 21.15 34.70
N GLU A 109 -5.33 21.24 34.68
CA GLU A 109 -4.51 20.97 33.50
C GLU A 109 -4.50 19.46 33.22
N ALA A 110 -4.97 19.06 32.05
CA ALA A 110 -5.14 17.67 31.67
C ALA A 110 -5.30 17.47 30.17
N ALA A 111 -5.07 16.26 29.70
CA ALA A 111 -5.46 15.81 28.37
C ALA A 111 -6.76 14.98 28.43
N PHE A 112 -7.66 15.24 27.50
CA PHE A 112 -8.97 14.59 27.40
C PHE A 112 -9.08 13.85 26.09
N ILE A 113 -8.97 12.52 26.12
CA ILE A 113 -9.08 11.66 24.95
C ILE A 113 -10.56 11.34 24.72
N LEU A 114 -11.12 11.86 23.64
CA LEU A 114 -12.52 11.64 23.27
C LEU A 114 -12.56 10.68 22.08
N LYS A 115 -12.93 9.43 22.35
CA LYS A 115 -12.97 8.36 21.36
C LYS A 115 -14.29 8.40 20.60
N ASP A 116 -14.22 8.33 19.28
CA ASP A 116 -15.36 8.29 18.36
C ASP A 116 -16.36 9.48 18.49
N LEU A 117 -15.95 10.59 19.11
CA LEU A 117 -16.82 11.77 19.23
C LEU A 117 -17.29 12.29 17.87
N HIS A 118 -16.52 12.07 16.80
CA HIS A 118 -16.85 12.51 15.45
C HIS A 118 -18.24 12.05 14.98
N ARG A 119 -18.73 10.90 15.45
CA ARG A 119 -20.06 10.39 15.12
C ARG A 119 -21.21 11.23 15.68
N HIS A 120 -20.90 12.10 16.65
CA HIS A 120 -21.87 12.98 17.30
C HIS A 120 -21.70 14.45 16.90
N MET A 121 -20.72 14.77 16.05
CA MET A 121 -20.44 16.16 15.62
C MET A 121 -21.44 16.70 14.59
N GLU A 122 -22.35 15.87 14.07
CA GLU A 122 -23.48 16.31 13.25
C GLU A 122 -24.56 17.04 14.10
N ASP A 123 -24.60 16.79 15.42
CA ASP A 123 -25.47 17.52 16.33
C ASP A 123 -24.92 18.95 16.56
N PRO A 124 -25.70 19.99 16.21
CA PRO A 124 -25.27 21.39 16.38
C PRO A 124 -24.90 21.75 17.81
N VAL A 125 -25.54 21.12 18.79
CA VAL A 125 -25.27 21.37 20.23
C VAL A 125 -23.91 20.81 20.61
N VAL A 126 -23.60 19.60 20.18
CA VAL A 126 -22.29 18.96 20.42
C VAL A 126 -21.16 19.75 19.74
N LEU A 127 -21.36 20.14 18.49
CA LEU A 127 -20.38 20.92 17.74
C LEU A 127 -20.14 22.28 18.41
N ARG A 128 -21.20 22.98 18.80
CA ARG A 128 -21.09 24.29 19.46
C ARG A 128 -20.33 24.18 20.77
N ARG A 129 -20.67 23.20 21.62
CA ARG A 129 -19.98 22.97 22.88
C ARG A 129 -18.52 22.60 22.71
N LEU A 130 -18.20 21.75 21.72
CA LEU A 130 -16.81 21.40 21.44
C LEU A 130 -15.98 22.64 21.04
N ARG A 131 -16.58 23.56 20.28
CA ARG A 131 -15.97 24.85 19.96
C ARG A 131 -15.74 25.72 21.19
N ASP A 132 -16.73 25.81 22.09
CA ASP A 132 -16.63 26.58 23.32
C ASP A 132 -15.55 26.00 24.26
N VAL A 133 -15.47 24.68 24.39
CA VAL A 133 -14.36 23.97 25.07
C VAL A 133 -13.02 24.32 24.44
N GLY A 134 -12.90 24.24 23.13
CA GLY A 134 -11.67 24.58 22.42
C GLY A 134 -11.20 26.01 22.66
N GLN A 135 -12.13 26.99 22.64
CA GLN A 135 -11.80 28.38 22.93
C GLN A 135 -11.34 28.60 24.40
N LYS A 136 -11.96 27.91 25.35
CA LYS A 136 -11.54 27.96 26.75
C LYS A 136 -10.21 27.28 27.02
N PHE A 137 -9.89 26.21 26.29
CA PHE A 137 -8.66 25.44 26.47
C PHE A 137 -7.44 26.12 25.85
N ALA A 138 -7.61 27.00 24.88
CA ALA A 138 -6.54 27.75 24.24
C ALA A 138 -5.70 28.64 25.19
N THR A 139 -6.17 28.88 26.39
CA THR A 139 -5.49 29.75 27.37
C THR A 139 -4.78 28.99 28.50
N ASN A 140 -4.91 27.65 28.53
CA ASN A 140 -4.38 26.81 29.60
C ASN A 140 -3.88 25.50 29.03
N ARG A 141 -3.04 24.76 29.77
CA ARG A 141 -2.51 23.45 29.37
C ARG A 141 -3.58 22.35 29.46
N ARG A 142 -4.68 22.56 28.72
CA ARG A 142 -5.79 21.62 28.58
C ARG A 142 -5.96 21.32 27.11
N THR A 143 -5.91 20.06 26.75
CA THR A 143 -6.01 19.63 25.36
C THR A 143 -7.04 18.54 25.20
N VAL A 144 -7.96 18.73 24.26
CA VAL A 144 -8.86 17.67 23.78
C VAL A 144 -8.14 16.90 22.69
N ILE A 145 -8.13 15.58 22.79
CA ILE A 145 -7.55 14.69 21.78
C ILE A 145 -8.68 13.86 21.19
N LEU A 146 -9.00 14.09 19.93
CA LEU A 146 -9.99 13.33 19.20
C LEU A 146 -9.32 12.14 18.53
N THR A 147 -9.81 10.92 18.81
CA THR A 147 -9.30 9.70 18.18
C THR A 147 -10.42 8.98 17.45
N ALA A 148 -10.18 8.67 16.18
CA ALA A 148 -11.04 7.84 15.35
C ALA A 148 -10.33 7.46 14.04
N PRO A 149 -10.83 6.45 13.30
CA PRO A 149 -10.24 6.09 12.00
C PRO A 149 -10.26 7.23 10.98
N LYS A 150 -11.26 8.12 11.07
CA LYS A 150 -11.43 9.28 10.18
C LYS A 150 -12.28 10.34 10.88
N ILE A 151 -11.85 11.59 10.84
CA ILE A 151 -12.53 12.71 11.48
C ILE A 151 -12.69 13.86 10.46
N SER A 152 -13.93 14.22 10.15
CA SER A 152 -14.22 15.41 9.35
C SER A 152 -14.36 16.62 10.28
N ILE A 153 -13.48 17.60 10.17
CA ILE A 153 -13.52 18.82 10.97
C ILE A 153 -14.29 19.90 10.21
N PRO A 154 -15.37 20.44 10.78
CA PRO A 154 -16.07 21.57 10.20
C PRO A 154 -15.18 22.82 10.06
N PRO A 155 -15.37 23.64 9.01
CA PRO A 155 -14.52 24.81 8.74
C PRO A 155 -14.41 25.79 9.91
N GLU A 156 -15.46 25.95 10.69
CA GLU A 156 -15.52 26.83 11.87
C GLU A 156 -14.65 26.40 13.04
N MET A 157 -14.14 25.17 13.00
CA MET A 157 -13.22 24.64 14.01
C MET A 157 -11.76 24.58 13.53
N ALA A 158 -11.50 24.86 12.27
CA ALA A 158 -10.17 24.69 11.66
C ALA A 158 -9.06 25.45 12.40
N SER A 159 -9.35 26.61 12.98
CA SER A 159 -8.37 27.41 13.74
C SER A 159 -8.05 26.88 15.15
N LEU A 160 -8.83 25.93 15.65
CA LEU A 160 -8.67 25.33 16.99
C LEU A 160 -8.05 23.93 16.95
N VAL A 161 -7.83 23.39 15.75
CA VAL A 161 -7.48 21.98 15.54
C VAL A 161 -6.11 21.85 14.90
N GLU A 162 -5.29 20.96 15.46
CA GLU A 162 -4.04 20.50 14.85
C GLU A 162 -4.13 18.99 14.60
N PHE A 163 -3.62 18.56 13.44
CA PHE A 163 -3.58 17.14 13.08
C PHE A 163 -2.23 16.53 13.46
N LEU A 164 -2.27 15.39 14.12
CA LEU A 164 -1.10 14.59 14.45
C LEU A 164 -1.26 13.20 13.83
N GLU A 165 -0.46 12.94 12.80
CA GLU A 165 -0.42 11.63 12.14
C GLU A 165 0.43 10.64 12.95
N LEU A 166 -0.05 9.42 13.08
CA LEU A 166 0.69 8.29 13.64
C LEU A 166 1.37 7.53 12.49
N PRO A 167 2.69 7.65 12.32
CA PRO A 167 3.39 6.91 11.28
C PRO A 167 3.40 5.42 11.58
N LEU A 168 3.50 4.61 10.53
CA LEU A 168 3.74 3.18 10.69
C LEU A 168 5.06 2.93 11.42
N PRO A 169 5.19 1.81 12.16
CA PRO A 169 6.40 1.50 12.91
C PRO A 169 7.59 1.32 11.97
N ASP A 170 8.71 1.93 12.31
CA ASP A 170 9.98 1.74 11.63
C ASP A 170 10.61 0.37 11.97
N ARG A 171 11.70 0.02 11.30
CA ARG A 171 12.39 -1.27 11.52
C ARG A 171 12.82 -1.47 12.96
N GLN A 172 13.28 -0.42 13.63
CA GLN A 172 13.74 -0.50 15.02
C GLN A 172 12.57 -0.76 15.97
N ARG A 173 11.45 -0.09 15.76
CA ARG A 173 10.23 -0.30 16.53
C ARG A 173 9.63 -1.70 16.30
N LEU A 174 9.61 -2.17 15.04
CA LEU A 174 9.19 -3.55 14.72
C LEU A 174 10.04 -4.60 15.43
N ARG A 175 11.35 -4.37 15.53
CA ARG A 175 12.23 -5.27 16.28
C ARG A 175 11.91 -5.28 17.78
N GLN A 176 11.63 -4.12 18.37
CA GLN A 176 11.17 -4.04 19.77
C GLN A 176 9.85 -4.79 19.97
N ILE A 177 8.91 -4.65 19.04
CA ILE A 177 7.62 -5.37 19.08
C ILE A 177 7.86 -6.89 19.04
N ILE A 178 8.77 -7.37 18.18
CA ILE A 178 9.13 -8.79 18.15
C ILE A 178 9.63 -9.24 19.54
N ASP A 179 10.53 -8.48 20.16
CA ASP A 179 11.06 -8.80 21.47
C ASP A 179 9.98 -8.77 22.57
N GLU A 180 9.10 -7.77 22.57
CA GLU A 180 7.97 -7.63 23.50
C GLU A 180 7.01 -8.84 23.38
N VAL A 181 6.67 -9.25 22.15
CA VAL A 181 5.81 -10.42 21.90
C VAL A 181 6.50 -11.71 22.32
N LEU A 182 7.80 -11.86 22.03
CA LEU A 182 8.58 -13.03 22.47
C LEU A 182 8.57 -13.17 23.99
N VAL A 183 8.78 -12.08 24.73
CA VAL A 183 8.72 -12.07 26.20
C VAL A 183 7.33 -12.46 26.69
N ARG A 184 6.28 -11.92 26.08
CA ARG A 184 4.88 -12.21 26.43
C ARG A 184 4.53 -13.68 26.20
N VAL A 185 4.86 -14.24 25.03
CA VAL A 185 4.54 -15.62 24.66
C VAL A 185 5.39 -16.61 25.48
N THR A 186 6.65 -16.27 25.81
CA THR A 186 7.51 -17.12 26.65
C THR A 186 6.99 -17.26 28.10
N LYS A 187 6.20 -16.29 28.58
CA LYS A 187 5.55 -16.40 29.92
C LYS A 187 4.48 -17.50 29.97
N THR A 188 3.83 -17.78 28.85
CA THR A 188 2.71 -18.73 28.76
C THR A 188 3.08 -20.05 28.10
N HIS A 189 4.13 -20.05 27.26
CA HIS A 189 4.53 -21.20 26.45
C HIS A 189 6.05 -21.35 26.41
N THR A 190 6.54 -22.58 26.37
CA THR A 190 7.97 -22.86 26.16
C THR A 190 8.30 -22.70 24.67
N LEU A 191 9.12 -21.70 24.32
CA LEU A 191 9.54 -21.43 22.94
C LEU A 191 10.95 -21.98 22.67
N GLN A 192 11.09 -22.73 21.57
CA GLN A 192 12.40 -23.10 21.04
C GLN A 192 12.98 -21.95 20.22
N ARG A 193 14.15 -21.42 20.61
CA ARG A 193 14.85 -20.36 19.87
C ARG A 193 15.91 -20.98 18.97
N ARG A 194 15.67 -20.96 17.64
CA ARG A 194 16.60 -21.46 16.61
C ARG A 194 16.98 -20.37 15.59
N LEU A 195 16.47 -19.14 15.77
CA LEU A 195 16.72 -18.01 14.87
C LEU A 195 17.69 -17.05 15.53
N GLY A 196 18.78 -16.72 14.82
CA GLY A 196 19.73 -15.71 15.26
C GLY A 196 19.32 -14.27 14.90
N PRO A 197 20.12 -13.26 15.32
CA PRO A 197 19.83 -11.84 15.07
C PRO A 197 19.53 -11.50 13.60
N PRO A 198 20.24 -12.04 12.58
CA PRO A 198 19.92 -11.76 11.18
C PRO A 198 18.52 -12.24 10.77
N GLY A 199 18.04 -13.33 11.36
CA GLY A 199 16.70 -13.83 11.08
C GLY A 199 15.61 -12.98 11.74
N ILE A 200 15.86 -12.42 12.91
CA ILE A 200 14.97 -11.44 13.57
C ILE A 200 14.90 -10.16 12.75
N ASP A 201 16.02 -9.70 12.22
CA ASP A 201 16.08 -8.54 11.32
C ASP A 201 15.26 -8.78 10.03
N GLY A 202 15.39 -9.98 9.45
CA GLY A 202 14.56 -10.39 8.31
C GLY A 202 13.07 -10.47 8.63
N MET A 203 12.72 -10.89 9.85
CA MET A 203 11.32 -10.87 10.33
C MET A 203 10.82 -9.43 10.45
N ALA A 204 11.61 -8.51 11.00
CA ALA A 204 11.25 -7.10 11.11
C ALA A 204 11.06 -6.46 9.72
N ASP A 205 11.91 -6.79 8.74
CA ASP A 205 11.76 -6.34 7.37
C ASP A 205 10.46 -6.87 6.73
N ASN A 206 10.08 -8.11 7.01
CA ASN A 206 8.81 -8.68 6.55
C ASN A 206 7.57 -8.03 7.18
N LEU A 207 7.67 -7.46 8.37
CA LEU A 207 6.56 -6.79 9.07
C LEU A 207 6.36 -5.33 8.64
N ARG A 208 7.26 -4.74 7.87
CA ARG A 208 7.10 -3.36 7.38
C ARG A 208 5.76 -3.16 6.68
N GLY A 209 5.15 -2.00 6.90
CA GLY A 209 3.85 -1.64 6.33
C GLY A 209 2.64 -2.13 7.11
N LEU A 210 2.85 -2.87 8.21
CA LEU A 210 1.81 -3.18 9.17
C LEU A 210 1.78 -2.14 10.30
N THR A 211 0.62 -1.94 10.88
CA THR A 211 0.46 -1.23 12.14
C THR A 211 1.12 -2.01 13.29
N GLU A 212 1.34 -1.39 14.46
CA GLU A 212 1.90 -2.11 15.62
C GLU A 212 1.02 -3.29 16.04
N GLU A 213 -0.30 -3.08 16.09
CA GLU A 213 -1.27 -4.12 16.47
C GLU A 213 -1.32 -5.28 15.45
N GLU A 214 -1.25 -4.96 14.16
CA GLU A 214 -1.20 -5.98 13.10
C GLU A 214 0.11 -6.78 13.16
N ALA A 215 1.25 -6.11 13.39
CA ALA A 215 2.54 -6.75 13.56
C ALA A 215 2.55 -7.67 14.79
N GLU A 216 2.06 -7.20 15.95
CA GLU A 216 1.92 -8.02 17.16
C GLU A 216 1.05 -9.25 16.92
N ARG A 217 -0.04 -9.09 16.20
CA ARG A 217 -0.96 -10.20 15.87
C ARG A 217 -0.30 -11.21 14.96
N ALA A 218 0.37 -10.75 13.90
CA ALA A 218 1.08 -11.63 12.95
C ALA A 218 2.18 -12.45 13.64
N ILE A 219 3.00 -11.78 14.48
CA ILE A 219 4.06 -12.44 15.25
C ILE A 219 3.47 -13.46 16.24
N SER A 220 2.46 -13.05 17.01
CA SER A 220 1.83 -13.92 18.00
C SER A 220 1.24 -15.16 17.35
N GLN A 221 0.54 -15.00 16.22
CA GLN A 221 -0.04 -16.11 15.47
C GLN A 221 1.05 -17.09 14.97
N ALA A 222 2.13 -16.57 14.37
CA ALA A 222 3.22 -17.40 13.87
C ALA A 222 3.93 -18.17 15.00
N LEU A 223 4.19 -17.52 16.15
CA LEU A 223 4.83 -18.14 17.30
C LEU A 223 3.96 -19.21 17.96
N VAL A 224 2.65 -18.95 18.12
CA VAL A 224 1.73 -19.92 18.74
C VAL A 224 1.46 -21.10 17.82
N THR A 225 1.52 -20.94 16.51
CA THR A 225 1.36 -22.03 15.55
C THR A 225 2.47 -23.07 15.65
N ARG A 226 3.71 -22.65 15.93
CA ARG A 226 4.88 -23.54 15.93
C ARG A 226 5.52 -23.73 17.29
N TYR A 227 5.22 -22.90 18.27
CA TYR A 227 5.92 -22.82 19.56
C TYR A 227 7.45 -22.74 19.40
N ALA A 228 7.91 -22.15 18.30
CA ALA A 228 9.32 -22.02 17.96
C ALA A 228 9.60 -20.72 17.21
N LEU A 229 10.75 -20.12 17.46
CA LEU A 229 11.33 -19.06 16.66
C LEU A 229 12.38 -19.68 15.73
N CYS A 230 12.00 -19.98 14.51
CA CYS A 230 12.80 -20.69 13.50
C CYS A 230 12.64 -20.03 12.12
N PRO A 231 13.41 -20.41 11.10
CA PRO A 231 13.27 -19.82 9.75
C PRO A 231 11.86 -19.93 9.18
N GLU A 232 11.15 -21.01 9.48
CA GLU A 232 9.78 -21.23 9.04
C GLU A 232 8.79 -20.23 9.70
N THR A 233 9.08 -19.77 10.92
CA THR A 233 8.28 -18.73 11.59
C THR A 233 8.33 -17.40 10.83
N VAL A 234 9.47 -17.10 10.19
CA VAL A 234 9.61 -15.91 9.33
C VAL A 234 8.68 -16.01 8.12
N THR A 235 8.57 -17.21 7.56
CA THR A 235 7.63 -17.48 6.45
C THR A 235 6.18 -17.36 6.90
N ASP A 236 5.85 -17.89 8.09
CA ASP A 236 4.48 -17.80 8.64
C ASP A 236 4.07 -16.34 8.93
N VAL A 237 5.00 -15.51 9.41
CA VAL A 237 4.79 -14.06 9.57
C VAL A 237 4.51 -13.39 8.23
N LEU A 238 5.23 -13.76 7.18
CA LEU A 238 4.99 -13.24 5.84
C LEU A 238 3.60 -13.64 5.32
N GLU A 239 3.18 -14.89 5.54
CA GLU A 239 1.84 -15.35 5.15
C GLU A 239 0.74 -14.64 5.97
N ALA A 240 0.95 -14.44 7.28
CA ALA A 240 0.03 -13.67 8.11
C ALA A 240 -0.11 -12.22 7.59
N LYS A 241 1.01 -11.58 7.22
CA LYS A 241 1.00 -10.26 6.58
C LYS A 241 0.20 -10.24 5.28
N LYS A 242 0.44 -11.21 4.38
CA LYS A 242 -0.32 -11.35 3.14
C LYS A 242 -1.82 -11.46 3.40
N ALA A 243 -2.22 -12.24 4.41
CA ALA A 243 -3.62 -12.40 4.80
C ALA A 243 -4.25 -11.11 5.33
N LEU A 244 -3.49 -10.30 6.09
CA LEU A 244 -3.94 -9.00 6.58
C LEU A 244 -4.11 -7.98 5.43
N LEU A 245 -3.14 -7.94 4.51
CA LEU A 245 -3.18 -7.04 3.36
C LEU A 245 -4.27 -7.40 2.34
N ARG A 246 -4.64 -8.69 2.21
CA ARG A 246 -5.80 -9.14 1.41
C ARG A 246 -7.13 -8.55 1.90
N ARG A 247 -7.20 -8.07 3.15
CA ARG A 247 -8.37 -7.33 3.68
C ARG A 247 -8.43 -5.87 3.22
N SER A 248 -7.34 -5.36 2.65
CA SER A 248 -7.32 -4.04 2.01
C SER A 248 -8.01 -4.20 0.65
N GLU A 249 -9.17 -3.61 0.47
CA GLU A 249 -10.00 -3.73 -0.74
C GLU A 249 -9.35 -3.22 -2.03
N MET A 250 -8.20 -2.56 -1.96
CA MET A 250 -7.55 -1.88 -3.10
C MET A 250 -6.17 -2.42 -3.47
N LEU A 251 -5.56 -3.27 -2.64
CA LEU A 251 -4.25 -3.86 -2.88
C LEU A 251 -4.32 -5.37 -2.81
N GLU A 252 -3.89 -6.02 -3.88
CA GLU A 252 -3.75 -7.48 -3.96
C GLU A 252 -2.27 -7.86 -3.88
N PHE A 253 -1.93 -8.74 -2.96
CA PHE A 253 -0.61 -9.36 -2.90
C PHE A 253 -0.53 -10.46 -3.95
N VAL A 254 0.35 -10.32 -4.92
CA VAL A 254 0.52 -11.29 -6.01
C VAL A 254 1.70 -12.20 -5.68
N GLU A 255 1.45 -13.51 -5.66
CA GLU A 255 2.53 -14.48 -5.57
C GLU A 255 3.34 -14.50 -6.86
N VAL A 256 4.65 -14.31 -6.71
CA VAL A 256 5.55 -14.20 -7.85
C VAL A 256 6.34 -15.49 -7.98
N SER A 257 5.98 -16.28 -8.97
CA SER A 257 6.77 -17.42 -9.46
C SER A 257 7.49 -17.12 -10.78
N ASP A 258 7.10 -16.02 -11.44
CA ASP A 258 7.60 -15.67 -12.76
C ASP A 258 8.96 -14.96 -12.67
N THR A 259 9.86 -15.31 -13.58
CA THR A 259 11.16 -14.64 -13.74
C THR A 259 11.29 -14.08 -15.16
N LEU A 260 12.24 -13.16 -15.37
CA LEU A 260 12.51 -12.59 -16.70
C LEU A 260 12.94 -13.66 -17.74
N ALA A 261 13.39 -14.83 -17.31
CA ALA A 261 13.68 -15.95 -18.19
C ALA A 261 12.42 -16.54 -18.86
N GLN A 262 11.26 -16.38 -18.21
CA GLN A 262 9.97 -16.87 -18.73
C GLN A 262 9.28 -15.86 -19.66
N VAL A 263 9.87 -14.68 -19.85
CA VAL A 263 9.42 -13.67 -20.80
C VAL A 263 10.28 -13.75 -22.05
N GLY A 264 9.70 -14.11 -23.20
CA GLY A 264 10.42 -14.19 -24.46
C GLY A 264 10.76 -12.80 -25.02
N GLY A 265 11.94 -12.62 -25.58
CA GLY A 265 12.37 -11.34 -26.14
C GLY A 265 12.68 -10.27 -25.11
N LEU A 266 12.33 -9.01 -25.45
CA LEU A 266 12.41 -7.83 -24.58
C LEU A 266 13.83 -7.51 -24.04
N GLY A 267 14.84 -7.65 -24.88
CA GLY A 267 16.25 -7.54 -24.50
C GLY A 267 16.64 -6.19 -23.89
N ASN A 268 16.08 -5.07 -24.38
CA ASN A 268 16.38 -3.74 -23.86
C ASN A 268 15.75 -3.53 -22.48
N LEU A 269 14.50 -3.95 -22.28
CA LEU A 269 13.84 -3.91 -20.97
C LEU A 269 14.60 -4.77 -19.95
N LYS A 270 14.98 -5.99 -20.32
CA LYS A 270 15.76 -6.88 -19.44
C LYS A 270 17.10 -6.26 -19.04
N ARG A 271 17.81 -5.63 -19.98
CA ARG A 271 19.07 -4.94 -19.70
C ARG A 271 18.87 -3.76 -18.75
N PHE A 272 17.84 -2.96 -18.98
CA PHE A 272 17.48 -1.84 -18.10
C PHE A 272 17.22 -2.30 -16.67
N LEU A 273 16.46 -3.38 -16.50
CA LEU A 273 16.15 -3.95 -15.18
C LEU A 273 17.37 -4.56 -14.49
N ALA A 274 18.24 -5.24 -15.25
CA ALA A 274 19.48 -5.80 -14.72
C ALA A 274 20.44 -4.73 -14.19
N GLN A 275 20.53 -3.58 -14.87
CA GLN A 275 21.36 -2.45 -14.43
C GLN A 275 20.86 -1.78 -13.15
N ARG A 276 19.57 -1.93 -12.81
CA ARG A 276 18.93 -1.32 -11.63
C ARG A 276 18.74 -2.28 -10.47
N ARG A 277 19.18 -3.51 -10.62
CA ARG A 277 19.13 -4.51 -9.56
C ARG A 277 19.95 -4.03 -8.36
N GLY A 278 19.37 -4.07 -7.16
CA GLY A 278 20.03 -3.66 -5.92
C GLY A 278 20.15 -2.14 -5.69
N SER A 279 19.59 -1.30 -6.56
CA SER A 279 19.67 0.17 -6.40
C SER A 279 18.92 0.72 -5.18
N TRP A 280 18.18 -0.09 -4.45
CA TRP A 280 17.57 0.26 -3.14
C TRP A 280 18.44 -0.08 -1.93
N GLU A 281 19.60 -0.73 -2.13
CA GLU A 281 20.53 -1.07 -1.07
C GLU A 281 21.30 0.17 -0.59
N GLU A 282 21.82 0.10 0.63
CA GLU A 282 22.58 1.20 1.22
C GLU A 282 23.87 1.51 0.45
N SER A 283 24.48 0.48 -0.14
CA SER A 283 25.65 0.59 -1.01
C SER A 283 25.40 1.47 -2.23
N ALA A 284 24.22 1.37 -2.83
CA ALA A 284 23.83 2.19 -3.97
C ALA A 284 23.63 3.67 -3.57
N ARG A 285 23.03 3.91 -2.41
CA ARG A 285 22.89 5.26 -1.86
C ARG A 285 24.24 5.90 -1.53
N ALA A 286 25.16 5.12 -0.97
CA ALA A 286 26.53 5.59 -0.72
C ALA A 286 27.29 5.91 -2.01
N PHE A 287 26.94 5.24 -3.12
CA PHE A 287 27.46 5.53 -4.46
C PHE A 287 26.82 6.79 -5.09
N GLY A 288 25.75 7.34 -4.52
CA GLY A 288 25.01 8.50 -5.01
C GLY A 288 23.84 8.16 -5.95
N LEU A 289 23.34 6.92 -5.92
CA LEU A 289 22.19 6.51 -6.70
C LEU A 289 20.90 6.68 -5.92
N ASP A 290 19.90 7.29 -6.55
CA ASP A 290 18.52 7.26 -6.07
C ASP A 290 17.84 5.94 -6.45
N PRO A 291 16.91 5.41 -5.63
CA PRO A 291 16.10 4.26 -6.01
C PRO A 291 15.30 4.55 -7.28
N PRO A 292 15.22 3.57 -8.21
CA PRO A 292 14.44 3.75 -9.43
C PRO A 292 12.96 3.94 -9.11
N ARG A 293 12.32 4.81 -9.87
CA ARG A 293 10.92 5.21 -9.65
C ARG A 293 9.93 4.25 -10.28
N GLY A 294 10.18 3.84 -11.50
CA GLY A 294 9.30 2.90 -12.19
C GLY A 294 9.39 2.99 -13.71
N VAL A 295 8.62 2.11 -14.36
CA VAL A 295 8.50 2.05 -15.81
C VAL A 295 7.03 2.01 -16.23
N ILE A 296 6.75 2.59 -17.39
CA ILE A 296 5.51 2.35 -18.11
C ILE A 296 5.82 1.37 -19.24
N ILE A 297 5.07 0.28 -19.30
CA ILE A 297 5.15 -0.75 -20.36
C ILE A 297 3.91 -0.61 -21.22
N LEU A 298 4.06 0.05 -22.34
CA LEU A 298 2.98 0.27 -23.30
C LEU A 298 3.18 -0.64 -24.52
N GLY A 299 2.14 -0.89 -25.26
CA GLY A 299 2.29 -1.63 -26.51
C GLY A 299 1.10 -2.53 -26.87
N VAL A 300 1.33 -3.40 -27.85
CA VAL A 300 0.29 -4.24 -28.44
C VAL A 300 -0.30 -5.20 -27.40
N GLN A 301 -1.61 -5.40 -27.44
CA GLN A 301 -2.30 -6.31 -26.55
C GLN A 301 -1.83 -7.77 -26.76
N GLY A 302 -1.74 -8.55 -25.67
CA GLY A 302 -1.29 -9.94 -25.74
C GLY A 302 0.23 -10.13 -25.87
N CYS A 303 1.05 -9.06 -25.86
CA CYS A 303 2.52 -9.14 -25.97
C CYS A 303 3.24 -9.24 -24.62
N GLY A 304 2.54 -9.60 -23.52
CA GLY A 304 3.17 -9.98 -22.26
C GLY A 304 3.46 -8.82 -21.30
N LYS A 305 2.85 -7.64 -21.46
CA LYS A 305 3.05 -6.47 -20.58
C LYS A 305 2.83 -6.77 -19.10
N SER A 306 1.69 -7.35 -18.75
CA SER A 306 1.36 -7.71 -17.36
C SER A 306 2.27 -8.82 -16.80
N MET A 307 2.77 -9.72 -17.66
CA MET A 307 3.78 -10.71 -17.29
C MET A 307 5.11 -10.04 -16.95
N CYS A 308 5.49 -8.95 -17.65
CA CYS A 308 6.70 -8.20 -17.34
C CYS A 308 6.66 -7.62 -15.91
N ALA A 309 5.53 -7.05 -15.48
CA ALA A 309 5.40 -6.50 -14.11
C ALA A 309 5.66 -7.58 -13.05
N ARG A 310 5.10 -8.79 -13.24
CA ARG A 310 5.36 -9.93 -12.34
C ARG A 310 6.81 -10.38 -12.40
N ALA A 311 7.37 -10.48 -13.61
CA ALA A 311 8.75 -10.91 -13.81
C ALA A 311 9.78 -9.94 -13.21
N ILE A 312 9.50 -8.64 -13.17
CA ILE A 312 10.33 -7.64 -12.47
C ILE A 312 10.45 -7.97 -10.99
N ALA A 313 9.33 -8.17 -10.32
CA ALA A 313 9.30 -8.50 -8.90
C ALA A 313 10.03 -9.83 -8.61
N GLY A 314 9.84 -10.85 -9.44
CA GLY A 314 10.53 -12.13 -9.31
C GLY A 314 12.04 -12.04 -9.51
N GLU A 315 12.49 -11.29 -10.51
CA GLU A 315 13.92 -11.09 -10.79
C GLU A 315 14.62 -10.33 -9.65
N TRP A 316 13.96 -9.33 -9.10
CA TRP A 316 14.49 -8.53 -8.00
C TRP A 316 14.24 -9.14 -6.61
N LYS A 317 13.45 -10.22 -6.54
CA LYS A 317 13.01 -10.87 -5.29
C LYS A 317 12.33 -9.89 -4.34
N LEU A 318 11.53 -8.99 -4.90
CA LEU A 318 10.75 -8.02 -4.16
C LEU A 318 9.28 -8.45 -4.08
N PRO A 319 8.57 -8.06 -3.01
CA PRO A 319 7.12 -8.21 -2.94
C PRO A 319 6.43 -7.53 -4.12
N LEU A 320 5.43 -8.19 -4.72
CA LEU A 320 4.58 -7.62 -5.74
C LEU A 320 3.20 -7.30 -5.16
N VAL A 321 2.83 -6.04 -5.27
CA VAL A 321 1.52 -5.56 -4.85
C VAL A 321 0.81 -5.02 -6.08
N LYS A 322 -0.34 -5.60 -6.43
CA LYS A 322 -1.17 -5.12 -7.53
C LYS A 322 -2.18 -4.11 -7.02
N PHE A 323 -2.26 -2.98 -7.69
CA PHE A 323 -3.29 -1.98 -7.46
C PHE A 323 -4.56 -2.36 -8.21
N ASP A 324 -5.66 -2.57 -7.48
CA ASP A 324 -6.96 -2.82 -8.08
C ASP A 324 -7.60 -1.50 -8.55
N THR A 325 -7.53 -1.28 -9.84
CA THR A 325 -8.07 -0.08 -10.49
C THR A 325 -9.60 -0.03 -10.45
N ALA A 326 -10.28 -1.18 -10.37
CA ALA A 326 -11.73 -1.24 -10.30
C ALA A 326 -12.27 -0.74 -8.95
N ALA A 327 -11.55 -1.02 -7.86
CA ALA A 327 -11.93 -0.57 -6.51
C ALA A 327 -11.87 0.97 -6.32
N VAL A 328 -11.24 1.69 -7.26
CA VAL A 328 -11.13 3.16 -7.22
C VAL A 328 -12.47 3.84 -7.47
N TYR A 329 -13.30 3.27 -8.34
CA TYR A 329 -14.54 3.92 -8.82
C TYR A 329 -15.80 3.49 -8.07
N ASP A 330 -15.68 2.75 -6.93
CA ASP A 330 -16.84 2.26 -6.19
C ASP A 330 -17.47 3.37 -5.32
N LYS A 331 -18.68 3.74 -5.68
CA LYS A 331 -19.83 4.40 -5.01
C LYS A 331 -19.74 5.77 -4.30
N TYR A 332 -18.61 6.35 -3.89
CA TYR A 332 -18.64 7.64 -3.19
C TYR A 332 -17.55 8.62 -3.64
N ILE A 333 -17.96 9.73 -4.26
CA ILE A 333 -17.15 10.84 -4.83
C ILE A 333 -16.37 11.51 -3.70
N GLY A 334 -15.84 11.38 -2.85
CA GLY A 334 -15.02 12.08 -1.83
C GLY A 334 -14.08 11.15 -1.06
N GLU A 335 -14.32 9.85 -1.15
CA GLU A 335 -13.49 8.85 -0.47
C GLU A 335 -12.33 8.33 -1.32
N THR A 336 -12.46 8.43 -2.64
CA THR A 336 -11.51 7.88 -3.61
C THR A 336 -10.09 8.43 -3.45
N GLU A 337 -9.96 9.73 -3.19
CA GLU A 337 -8.66 10.39 -3.02
C GLU A 337 -7.94 9.95 -1.75
N LYS A 338 -8.66 9.84 -0.63
CA LYS A 338 -8.13 9.33 0.64
C LYS A 338 -7.76 7.84 0.55
N ARG A 339 -8.53 7.06 -0.19
CA ARG A 339 -8.26 5.64 -0.44
C ARG A 339 -6.96 5.45 -1.21
N ILE A 340 -6.73 6.22 -2.27
CA ILE A 340 -5.48 6.16 -3.04
C ILE A 340 -4.28 6.58 -2.18
N GLN A 341 -4.40 7.63 -1.38
CA GLN A 341 -3.32 8.03 -0.46
C GLN A 341 -2.98 6.91 0.52
N LYS A 342 -4.00 6.19 1.04
CA LYS A 342 -3.79 5.02 1.88
C LYS A 342 -3.07 3.88 1.14
N VAL A 343 -3.40 3.65 -0.14
CA VAL A 343 -2.68 2.69 -0.99
C VAL A 343 -1.20 3.05 -1.10
N PHE A 344 -0.89 4.32 -1.32
CA PHE A 344 0.51 4.78 -1.40
C PHE A 344 1.24 4.62 -0.08
N GLN A 345 0.62 4.98 1.04
CA GLN A 345 1.19 4.77 2.37
C GLN A 345 1.48 3.30 2.66
N VAL A 346 0.56 2.40 2.29
CA VAL A 346 0.78 0.95 2.43
C VAL A 346 1.91 0.48 1.52
N ALA A 347 1.98 0.94 0.26
CA ALA A 347 3.07 0.61 -0.65
C ALA A 347 4.43 1.10 -0.13
N GLU A 348 4.50 2.32 0.42
CA GLU A 348 5.71 2.85 1.06
C GLU A 348 6.11 2.05 2.31
N GLY A 349 5.14 1.64 3.11
CA GLY A 349 5.39 0.77 4.25
C GLY A 349 5.89 -0.63 3.85
N LEU A 350 5.57 -1.10 2.64
CA LEU A 350 6.06 -2.36 2.08
C LEU A 350 7.43 -2.25 1.41
N ALA A 351 7.95 -1.05 1.25
CA ALA A 351 9.21 -0.82 0.53
C ALA A 351 10.41 -1.55 1.19
N PRO A 352 11.33 -2.15 0.38
CA PRO A 352 11.33 -2.11 -1.07
C PRO A 352 10.32 -3.09 -1.69
N CYS A 353 9.47 -2.61 -2.61
CA CYS A 353 8.45 -3.42 -3.28
C CYS A 353 8.20 -2.97 -4.72
N VAL A 354 7.52 -3.81 -5.50
CA VAL A 354 7.01 -3.46 -6.82
C VAL A 354 5.50 -3.22 -6.72
N LEU A 355 5.07 -2.02 -7.06
CA LEU A 355 3.66 -1.67 -7.20
C LEU A 355 3.26 -1.84 -8.66
N TRP A 356 2.42 -2.83 -8.94
CA TRP A 356 1.92 -3.09 -10.28
C TRP A 356 0.57 -2.41 -10.49
N ILE A 357 0.51 -1.55 -11.49
CA ILE A 357 -0.71 -0.88 -11.94
C ILE A 357 -1.03 -1.40 -13.34
N ASP A 358 -2.04 -2.25 -13.43
CA ASP A 358 -2.48 -2.79 -14.72
C ASP A 358 -3.47 -1.85 -15.39
N GLU A 359 -3.29 -1.63 -16.70
CA GLU A 359 -4.16 -0.75 -17.49
C GLU A 359 -4.29 0.67 -16.88
N LEU A 360 -3.13 1.33 -16.72
CA LEU A 360 -3.01 2.67 -16.12
C LEU A 360 -3.99 3.68 -16.72
N GLU A 361 -4.29 3.55 -18.00
CA GLU A 361 -5.28 4.37 -18.71
C GLU A 361 -6.68 4.29 -18.11
N LYS A 362 -7.06 3.18 -17.49
CA LYS A 362 -8.36 3.04 -16.83
C LYS A 362 -8.45 3.84 -15.54
N VAL A 363 -7.34 3.98 -14.80
CA VAL A 363 -7.31 4.78 -13.56
C VAL A 363 -7.54 6.26 -13.82
N PHE A 364 -7.11 6.73 -15.00
CA PHE A 364 -7.17 8.15 -15.36
C PHE A 364 -8.11 8.43 -16.54
N ALA A 365 -8.96 7.47 -16.89
CA ALA A 365 -10.01 7.69 -17.90
C ALA A 365 -10.91 8.85 -17.46
N GLY A 366 -11.05 9.86 -18.31
CA GLY A 366 -11.81 11.08 -18.00
C GLY A 366 -10.99 12.27 -17.48
N SER A 367 -9.67 12.14 -17.34
CA SER A 367 -8.78 13.27 -16.96
C SER A 367 -8.42 14.18 -18.15
N GLY A 368 -8.86 13.87 -19.37
CA GLY A 368 -8.57 14.66 -20.58
C GLY A 368 -9.38 15.95 -20.68
N PRO A 369 -8.87 16.97 -21.41
CA PRO A 369 -9.54 18.27 -21.57
C PRO A 369 -10.92 18.20 -22.25
N ASP A 370 -11.24 17.10 -22.95
CA ASP A 370 -12.49 16.91 -23.70
C ASP A 370 -13.56 16.11 -22.93
N SER A 371 -13.30 15.70 -21.67
CA SER A 371 -14.23 14.90 -20.89
C SER A 371 -15.26 15.78 -20.19
N ALA A 372 -16.48 15.86 -20.74
CA ALA A 372 -17.63 16.62 -20.20
C ALA A 372 -18.40 15.85 -19.08
N SER A 373 -17.87 14.78 -18.53
CA SER A 373 -18.55 13.96 -17.51
C SER A 373 -18.29 14.47 -16.09
N ALA A 374 -19.25 14.28 -15.19
CA ALA A 374 -19.13 14.63 -13.77
C ALA A 374 -17.91 13.97 -13.07
N ASP A 375 -17.39 12.89 -13.64
CA ASP A 375 -16.22 12.14 -13.14
C ASP A 375 -14.86 12.77 -13.53
N ALA A 376 -14.84 13.75 -14.45
CA ALA A 376 -13.60 14.40 -14.91
C ALA A 376 -12.85 15.09 -13.75
N GLY A 377 -13.57 15.68 -12.81
CA GLY A 377 -12.99 16.34 -11.64
C GLY A 377 -12.37 15.37 -10.63
N VAL A 378 -12.87 14.15 -10.54
CA VAL A 378 -12.32 13.11 -9.66
C VAL A 378 -11.03 12.56 -10.27
N SER A 379 -11.07 12.18 -11.54
CA SER A 379 -9.93 11.64 -12.28
C SER A 379 -8.74 12.63 -12.32
N SER A 380 -8.99 13.93 -12.47
CA SER A 380 -7.94 14.96 -12.45
C SER A 380 -7.29 15.10 -11.07
N ARG A 381 -8.06 15.02 -9.98
CA ARG A 381 -7.52 15.05 -8.60
C ARG A 381 -6.73 13.79 -8.27
N LEU A 382 -7.21 12.63 -8.71
CA LEU A 382 -6.49 11.37 -8.58
C LEU A 382 -5.14 11.41 -9.30
N LEU A 383 -5.14 11.93 -10.52
CA LEU A 383 -3.91 12.14 -11.29
C LEU A 383 -2.95 13.06 -10.54
N ALA A 384 -3.41 14.21 -10.05
CA ALA A 384 -2.58 15.15 -9.31
C ALA A 384 -1.97 14.49 -8.04
N SER A 385 -2.77 13.76 -7.28
CA SER A 385 -2.29 13.03 -6.08
C SER A 385 -1.26 11.96 -6.44
N PHE A 386 -1.50 11.18 -7.50
CA PHE A 386 -0.55 10.17 -7.98
C PHE A 386 0.78 10.81 -8.44
N LEU A 387 0.70 11.90 -9.20
CA LEU A 387 1.88 12.59 -9.72
C LEU A 387 2.71 13.23 -8.60
N SER A 388 2.07 13.85 -7.61
CA SER A 388 2.75 14.39 -6.42
C SER A 388 3.44 13.25 -5.66
N TRP A 389 2.73 12.15 -5.40
CA TRP A 389 3.32 10.99 -4.74
C TRP A 389 4.52 10.42 -5.51
N MET A 390 4.41 10.25 -6.84
CA MET A 390 5.51 9.76 -7.67
C MET A 390 6.74 10.66 -7.60
N GLN A 391 6.56 11.97 -7.40
CA GLN A 391 7.63 12.96 -7.34
C GLN A 391 8.26 13.03 -5.94
N ASP A 392 7.44 13.03 -4.89
CA ASP A 392 7.84 13.38 -3.52
C ASP A 392 8.27 12.17 -2.68
N ARG A 393 7.87 10.94 -3.08
CA ARG A 393 8.19 9.73 -2.33
C ARG A 393 9.70 9.50 -2.20
N LYS A 394 10.12 9.12 -1.00
CA LYS A 394 11.50 8.73 -0.66
C LYS A 394 11.66 7.22 -0.51
N ALA A 395 10.55 6.52 -0.28
CA ALA A 395 10.54 5.08 -0.12
C ALA A 395 10.83 4.37 -1.44
N PRO A 396 11.64 3.30 -1.46
CA PRO A 396 12.00 2.56 -2.67
C PRO A 396 10.83 1.66 -3.13
N VAL A 397 9.77 2.29 -3.63
CA VAL A 397 8.65 1.62 -4.31
C VAL A 397 8.87 1.73 -5.81
N PHE A 398 9.00 0.63 -6.52
CA PHE A 398 9.11 0.62 -7.97
C PHE A 398 7.74 0.43 -8.63
N VAL A 399 7.30 1.41 -9.41
CA VAL A 399 6.00 1.33 -10.10
C VAL A 399 6.18 0.67 -11.46
N ALA A 400 5.55 -0.49 -11.65
CA ALA A 400 5.46 -1.17 -12.94
C ALA A 400 4.04 -0.97 -13.50
N ALA A 401 3.86 0.02 -14.35
CA ALA A 401 2.56 0.34 -14.96
C ALA A 401 2.47 -0.27 -16.35
N THR A 402 1.30 -0.86 -16.69
CA THR A 402 1.01 -1.30 -18.06
C THR A 402 -0.02 -0.37 -18.71
N CYS A 403 0.08 -0.22 -20.04
CA CYS A 403 -0.86 0.59 -20.81
C CYS A 403 -1.12 -0.04 -22.16
N ASN A 404 -2.40 -0.08 -22.57
CA ASN A 404 -2.83 -0.55 -23.89
C ASN A 404 -3.15 0.61 -24.84
N ASN A 405 -3.68 1.71 -24.29
CA ASN A 405 -4.09 2.87 -25.07
C ASN A 405 -3.39 4.14 -24.59
N VAL A 406 -2.43 4.60 -25.36
CA VAL A 406 -1.61 5.77 -25.04
C VAL A 406 -2.33 7.10 -25.29
N SER A 407 -3.37 7.11 -26.15
CA SER A 407 -4.10 8.34 -26.48
C SER A 407 -4.89 8.90 -25.30
N VAL A 408 -5.21 8.04 -24.32
CA VAL A 408 -5.95 8.40 -23.11
C VAL A 408 -5.02 8.77 -21.95
N LEU A 409 -3.72 8.51 -22.07
CA LEU A 409 -2.77 8.83 -21.01
C LEU A 409 -2.52 10.35 -20.92
N PRO A 410 -2.70 10.95 -19.74
CA PRO A 410 -2.35 12.35 -19.54
C PRO A 410 -0.87 12.62 -19.87
N PRO A 411 -0.55 13.69 -20.61
CA PRO A 411 0.82 14.02 -20.99
C PRO A 411 1.77 14.17 -19.79
N GLU A 412 1.23 14.56 -18.65
CA GLU A 412 1.95 14.73 -17.39
C GLU A 412 2.59 13.43 -16.89
N LEU A 413 1.98 12.27 -17.14
CA LEU A 413 2.53 10.96 -16.75
C LEU A 413 3.80 10.61 -17.52
N ILE A 414 3.88 11.04 -18.77
CA ILE A 414 4.99 10.72 -19.69
C ILE A 414 6.19 11.65 -19.48
N ARG A 415 6.01 12.73 -18.71
CA ARG A 415 7.06 13.72 -18.46
C ARG A 415 8.20 13.09 -17.65
N LYS A 416 9.46 13.33 -18.10
CA LYS A 416 10.66 12.85 -17.41
C LYS A 416 10.69 13.28 -15.94
N GLY A 417 11.18 12.38 -15.09
CA GLY A 417 11.30 12.60 -13.64
C GLY A 417 10.21 11.93 -12.80
N ARG A 418 9.16 11.35 -13.42
CA ARG A 418 8.10 10.58 -12.74
C ARG A 418 8.27 9.08 -12.90
N PHE A 419 8.45 8.65 -14.14
CA PHE A 419 8.93 7.32 -14.49
C PHE A 419 10.34 7.42 -15.02
N ASP A 420 11.13 6.39 -14.81
CA ASP A 420 12.51 6.33 -15.28
C ASP A 420 12.55 6.14 -16.79
N GLU A 421 11.63 5.30 -17.32
CA GLU A 421 11.59 5.00 -18.75
C GLU A 421 10.19 4.54 -19.19
N LEU A 422 9.93 4.76 -20.47
CA LEU A 422 8.73 4.34 -21.17
C LEU A 422 9.12 3.29 -22.22
N PHE A 423 8.70 2.05 -22.03
CA PHE A 423 9.01 0.95 -22.93
C PHE A 423 7.85 0.61 -23.85
N PHE A 424 8.14 0.51 -25.14
CA PHE A 424 7.19 0.02 -26.14
C PHE A 424 7.40 -1.46 -26.43
N VAL A 425 6.38 -2.26 -26.20
CA VAL A 425 6.33 -3.69 -26.48
C VAL A 425 5.54 -3.91 -27.75
N ASP A 426 6.23 -4.13 -28.85
CA ASP A 426 5.65 -4.48 -30.15
C ASP A 426 5.38 -5.99 -30.23
N LEU A 427 4.83 -6.43 -31.35
CA LEU A 427 4.74 -7.83 -31.70
C LEU A 427 6.15 -8.49 -31.65
N PRO A 428 6.23 -9.74 -31.18
CA PRO A 428 7.53 -10.39 -31.03
C PRO A 428 8.24 -10.62 -32.37
N THR A 429 9.54 -10.35 -32.41
CA THR A 429 10.42 -10.69 -33.53
C THR A 429 10.44 -12.19 -33.76
N GLN A 430 10.98 -12.68 -34.88
CA GLN A 430 11.10 -14.11 -35.12
C GLN A 430 11.85 -14.83 -33.99
N ALA A 431 12.95 -14.25 -33.52
CA ALA A 431 13.69 -14.77 -32.38
C ALA A 431 12.85 -14.76 -31.09
N GLY A 432 12.07 -13.71 -30.87
CA GLY A 432 11.11 -13.62 -29.76
C GLY A 432 10.02 -14.68 -29.83
N ARG A 433 9.42 -14.91 -30.98
CA ARG A 433 8.42 -15.98 -31.21
C ARG A 433 9.00 -17.37 -30.96
N LYS A 434 10.21 -17.64 -31.42
CA LYS A 434 10.91 -18.89 -31.12
C LYS A 434 11.07 -19.12 -29.63
N GLN A 435 11.50 -18.09 -28.88
CA GLN A 435 11.62 -18.17 -27.43
C GLN A 435 10.26 -18.40 -26.76
N ILE A 436 9.20 -17.68 -27.17
CA ILE A 436 7.85 -17.84 -26.63
C ILE A 436 7.34 -19.27 -26.88
N LEU A 437 7.48 -19.80 -28.08
CA LEU A 437 7.14 -21.19 -28.42
C LEU A 437 7.87 -22.19 -27.51
N GLY A 438 9.18 -22.03 -27.34
CA GLY A 438 9.97 -22.88 -26.44
C GLY A 438 9.50 -22.83 -25.00
N ILE A 439 9.19 -21.63 -24.47
CA ILE A 439 8.65 -21.44 -23.13
C ILE A 439 7.27 -22.12 -23.00
N GLN A 440 6.38 -21.94 -23.98
CA GLN A 440 5.02 -22.48 -23.93
C GLN A 440 5.00 -24.02 -24.04
N LEU A 441 5.90 -24.61 -24.84
CA LEU A 441 6.08 -26.06 -24.92
C LEU A 441 6.65 -26.63 -23.61
N SER A 442 7.66 -25.97 -23.03
CA SER A 442 8.26 -26.39 -21.76
C SER A 442 7.26 -26.34 -20.60
N LYS A 443 6.44 -25.31 -20.50
CA LYS A 443 5.35 -25.20 -19.52
C LYS A 443 4.38 -26.38 -19.60
N ARG A 444 4.20 -26.95 -20.79
CA ARG A 444 3.31 -28.08 -21.05
C ARG A 444 4.06 -29.44 -21.09
N LYS A 445 5.26 -29.48 -20.49
CA LYS A 445 6.10 -30.69 -20.36
C LYS A 445 6.47 -31.30 -21.73
N ARG A 446 6.66 -30.45 -22.73
CA ARG A 446 7.19 -30.83 -24.05
C ARG A 446 8.60 -30.29 -24.19
N ASN A 447 9.53 -31.12 -24.74
CA ASN A 447 10.88 -30.67 -24.95
C ASN A 447 10.94 -29.80 -26.23
N PRO A 448 11.34 -28.53 -26.16
CA PRO A 448 11.41 -27.63 -27.31
C PRO A 448 12.33 -28.12 -28.43
N ASN A 449 13.35 -28.92 -28.09
CA ASN A 449 14.31 -29.43 -29.06
C ASN A 449 13.74 -30.48 -30.03
N ASP A 450 12.58 -31.04 -29.71
CA ASP A 450 11.89 -32.02 -30.55
C ASP A 450 11.11 -31.36 -31.70
N PHE A 451 11.15 -30.02 -31.80
CA PHE A 451 10.38 -29.22 -32.75
C PHE A 451 11.27 -28.32 -33.60
N ALA A 452 10.90 -28.15 -34.86
CA ALA A 452 11.56 -27.21 -35.77
C ALA A 452 11.09 -25.76 -35.50
N LEU A 453 11.43 -25.21 -34.30
CA LEU A 453 10.93 -23.94 -33.82
C LEU A 453 11.23 -22.76 -34.74
N ASP A 454 12.32 -22.78 -35.48
CA ASP A 454 12.64 -21.71 -36.44
C ASP A 454 11.62 -21.64 -37.58
N ARG A 455 11.18 -22.79 -38.09
CA ARG A 455 10.14 -22.88 -39.12
C ARG A 455 8.78 -22.45 -38.58
N VAL A 456 8.40 -22.95 -37.41
CA VAL A 456 7.12 -22.61 -36.76
C VAL A 456 7.07 -21.10 -36.42
N ALA A 457 8.16 -20.55 -35.90
CA ALA A 457 8.25 -19.12 -35.58
C ALA A 457 8.22 -18.21 -36.82
N ALA A 458 8.79 -18.65 -37.94
CA ALA A 458 8.72 -17.93 -39.22
C ALA A 458 7.27 -17.87 -39.73
N THR A 459 6.54 -19.01 -39.69
CA THR A 459 5.13 -19.10 -40.12
C THR A 459 4.19 -18.26 -39.24
N ALA A 460 4.49 -18.13 -37.94
CA ALA A 460 3.71 -17.32 -37.00
C ALA A 460 4.03 -15.81 -37.09
N CYS A 461 4.39 -15.29 -38.25
CA CYS A 461 4.66 -13.88 -38.45
C CYS A 461 3.41 -13.05 -38.12
N GLY A 462 3.57 -11.95 -37.34
CA GLY A 462 2.47 -11.10 -36.92
C GLY A 462 1.67 -11.59 -35.71
N TYR A 463 2.03 -12.73 -35.13
CA TYR A 463 1.35 -13.26 -33.93
C TYR A 463 1.88 -12.61 -32.65
N SER A 464 0.99 -12.27 -31.73
CA SER A 464 1.30 -11.85 -30.37
C SER A 464 1.70 -13.05 -29.49
N GLY A 465 2.23 -12.78 -28.31
CA GLY A 465 2.59 -13.84 -27.35
C GLY A 465 1.40 -14.69 -26.89
N ALA A 466 0.24 -14.05 -26.69
CA ALA A 466 -1.00 -14.73 -26.30
C ALA A 466 -1.55 -15.62 -27.42
N GLU A 467 -1.43 -15.19 -28.66
CA GLU A 467 -1.86 -15.98 -29.81
C GLU A 467 -0.95 -17.19 -30.01
N ILE A 468 0.37 -17.05 -29.81
CA ILE A 468 1.30 -18.19 -29.83
C ILE A 468 0.98 -19.20 -28.73
N GLU A 469 0.59 -18.74 -27.55
CA GLU A 469 0.12 -19.62 -26.47
C GLU A 469 -1.15 -20.37 -26.88
N SER A 470 -2.13 -19.68 -27.48
CA SER A 470 -3.36 -20.27 -27.99
C SER A 470 -3.08 -21.29 -29.10
N VAL A 471 -2.15 -21.01 -30.03
CA VAL A 471 -1.72 -21.94 -31.06
C VAL A 471 -1.17 -23.23 -30.47
N VAL A 472 -0.27 -23.15 -29.48
CA VAL A 472 0.29 -24.34 -28.81
C VAL A 472 -0.81 -25.14 -28.12
N GLN A 473 -1.80 -24.47 -27.51
CA GLN A 473 -2.92 -25.12 -26.84
C GLN A 473 -3.85 -25.81 -27.86
N THR A 474 -4.17 -25.16 -28.96
CA THR A 474 -4.98 -25.72 -30.06
C THR A 474 -4.32 -26.94 -30.67
N ALA A 475 -3.01 -26.84 -30.94
CA ALA A 475 -2.23 -27.96 -31.46
C ALA A 475 -2.21 -29.16 -30.51
N LEU A 476 -2.14 -28.93 -29.20
CA LEU A 476 -2.23 -30.01 -28.20
C LEU A 476 -3.62 -30.66 -28.18
N TYR A 477 -4.69 -29.89 -28.29
CA TYR A 477 -6.03 -30.47 -28.42
C TYR A 477 -6.18 -31.33 -29.69
N ALA A 478 -5.66 -30.86 -30.81
CA ALA A 478 -5.69 -31.61 -32.07
C ALA A 478 -4.92 -32.95 -31.94
N ALA A 479 -3.69 -32.91 -31.43
CA ALA A 479 -2.88 -34.11 -31.22
C ALA A 479 -3.55 -35.09 -30.24
N TYR A 480 -4.14 -34.58 -29.13
CA TYR A 480 -4.85 -35.41 -28.15
C TYR A 480 -6.09 -36.10 -28.74
N SER A 481 -6.89 -35.35 -29.51
CA SER A 481 -8.10 -35.92 -30.16
C SER A 481 -7.75 -37.03 -31.16
N GLN A 482 -6.61 -36.91 -31.83
CA GLN A 482 -6.07 -37.90 -32.76
C GLN A 482 -5.30 -39.05 -32.07
N LYS A 483 -5.18 -39.01 -30.72
CA LYS A 483 -4.37 -39.96 -29.92
C LYS A 483 -2.91 -40.01 -30.37
N GLN A 484 -2.36 -38.90 -30.83
CA GLN A 484 -0.99 -38.78 -31.34
C GLN A 484 -0.15 -37.89 -30.43
N GLN A 485 1.16 -37.96 -30.59
CA GLN A 485 2.09 -37.01 -30.01
C GLN A 485 2.01 -35.66 -30.73
N LEU A 486 2.25 -34.57 -30.02
CA LEU A 486 2.35 -33.26 -30.65
C LEU A 486 3.52 -33.24 -31.65
N THR A 487 3.26 -32.73 -32.84
CA THR A 487 4.23 -32.60 -33.92
C THR A 487 4.24 -31.18 -34.47
N ASP A 488 5.28 -30.83 -35.26
CA ASP A 488 5.33 -29.53 -35.97
C ASP A 488 4.11 -29.30 -36.85
N GLN A 489 3.57 -30.38 -37.47
CA GLN A 489 2.41 -30.29 -38.33
C GLN A 489 1.18 -29.77 -37.59
N HIS A 490 0.92 -30.25 -36.39
CA HIS A 490 -0.19 -29.74 -35.55
C HIS A 490 -0.05 -28.25 -35.19
N LEU A 491 1.22 -27.79 -34.96
CA LEU A 491 1.49 -26.37 -34.69
C LEU A 491 1.26 -25.52 -35.94
N LEU A 492 1.70 -25.98 -37.10
CA LEU A 492 1.51 -25.27 -38.36
C LEU A 492 0.04 -25.17 -38.78
N GLU A 493 -0.72 -26.25 -38.62
CA GLU A 493 -2.16 -26.27 -38.87
C GLU A 493 -2.90 -25.31 -37.94
N ALA A 494 -2.55 -25.28 -36.65
CA ALA A 494 -3.13 -24.33 -35.68
C ALA A 494 -2.83 -22.87 -36.05
N ILE A 495 -1.62 -22.59 -36.57
CA ILE A 495 -1.25 -21.25 -37.07
C ILE A 495 -2.11 -20.88 -38.28
N GLN A 496 -2.25 -21.78 -39.25
CA GLN A 496 -3.04 -21.52 -40.46
C GLN A 496 -4.52 -21.31 -40.17
N GLY A 497 -5.04 -21.94 -39.14
CA GLY A 497 -6.43 -21.80 -38.69
C GLY A 497 -6.74 -20.54 -37.86
N THR A 498 -5.73 -19.71 -37.56
CA THR A 498 -5.89 -18.53 -36.70
C THR A 498 -5.56 -17.25 -37.46
N VAL A 499 -6.43 -16.25 -37.41
CA VAL A 499 -6.15 -14.91 -37.98
C VAL A 499 -5.49 -14.05 -36.91
N PRO A 500 -4.24 -13.55 -37.15
CA PRO A 500 -3.52 -12.79 -36.15
C PRO A 500 -4.09 -11.38 -35.93
N LEU A 501 -3.91 -10.87 -34.72
CA LEU A 501 -4.34 -9.54 -34.30
C LEU A 501 -3.70 -8.44 -35.17
N SER A 502 -2.49 -8.67 -35.65
CA SER A 502 -1.79 -7.78 -36.57
C SER A 502 -2.54 -7.53 -37.87
N THR A 503 -3.40 -8.47 -38.28
CA THR A 503 -4.29 -8.30 -39.46
C THR A 503 -5.59 -7.63 -39.08
N THR A 504 -6.23 -8.04 -37.98
CA THR A 504 -7.55 -7.55 -37.59
C THR A 504 -7.52 -6.14 -36.99
N ARG A 505 -6.38 -5.69 -36.45
CA ARG A 505 -6.16 -4.35 -35.87
C ARG A 505 -4.91 -3.66 -36.42
N ALA A 506 -4.64 -3.83 -37.70
CA ALA A 506 -3.44 -3.29 -38.35
C ALA A 506 -3.28 -1.78 -38.16
N GLU A 507 -4.37 -1.02 -38.36
CA GLU A 507 -4.35 0.44 -38.24
C GLU A 507 -4.05 0.91 -36.82
N GLU A 508 -4.64 0.27 -35.79
CA GLU A 508 -4.40 0.62 -34.38
C GLU A 508 -2.94 0.35 -34.01
N ILE A 509 -2.37 -0.78 -34.45
CA ILE A 509 -0.98 -1.15 -34.18
C ILE A 509 -0.03 -0.17 -34.87
N GLU A 510 -0.30 0.23 -36.10
CA GLU A 510 0.55 1.17 -36.81
C GLU A 510 0.51 2.57 -36.19
N ALA A 511 -0.66 3.05 -35.81
CA ALA A 511 -0.80 4.32 -35.08
C ALA A 511 -0.01 4.29 -33.75
N LEU A 512 -0.07 3.16 -33.02
CA LEU A 512 0.68 2.97 -31.78
C LEU A 512 2.20 2.95 -32.01
N ARG A 513 2.67 2.33 -33.08
CA ARG A 513 4.10 2.32 -33.49
C ARG A 513 4.59 3.73 -33.83
N GLN A 514 3.83 4.48 -34.61
CA GLN A 514 4.16 5.86 -34.96
C GLN A 514 4.27 6.74 -33.71
N TRP A 515 3.31 6.62 -32.80
CA TRP A 515 3.36 7.35 -31.53
C TRP A 515 4.60 6.96 -30.70
N ALA A 516 4.88 5.66 -30.59
CA ALA A 516 5.95 5.13 -29.76
C ALA A 516 7.35 5.44 -30.32
N SER A 517 7.52 5.49 -31.64
CA SER A 517 8.81 5.76 -32.29
C SER A 517 9.44 7.08 -31.87
N GLN A 518 8.65 8.07 -31.47
CA GLN A 518 9.11 9.39 -31.04
C GLN A 518 9.22 9.55 -29.51
N ARG A 519 8.62 8.65 -28.71
CA ARG A 519 8.38 8.90 -27.28
C ARG A 519 8.79 7.75 -26.36
N ALA A 520 8.98 6.54 -26.90
CA ALA A 520 9.22 5.35 -26.11
C ALA A 520 10.47 4.60 -26.57
N VAL A 521 11.11 3.91 -25.65
CA VAL A 521 12.24 3.02 -25.97
C VAL A 521 11.70 1.66 -26.39
N PRO A 522 12.12 1.10 -27.54
CA PRO A 522 11.75 -0.28 -27.92
C PRO A 522 12.17 -1.27 -26.83
N ALA A 523 11.22 -2.06 -26.32
CA ALA A 523 11.51 -3.07 -25.29
C ALA A 523 12.37 -4.23 -25.83
N SER A 524 12.23 -4.57 -27.12
CA SER A 524 13.02 -5.57 -27.83
C SER A 524 14.21 -4.93 -28.55
N THR A 525 15.30 -5.65 -28.67
CA THR A 525 16.37 -5.30 -29.61
C THR A 525 15.88 -5.55 -31.03
N PRO A 526 16.14 -4.66 -32.01
CA PRO A 526 15.84 -4.92 -33.42
C PRO A 526 16.53 -6.21 -33.88
N ASP A 527 15.86 -6.98 -34.75
CA ASP A 527 16.53 -8.09 -35.43
C ASP A 527 17.61 -7.51 -36.33
N ALA A 528 18.84 -8.02 -36.20
CA ALA A 528 20.01 -7.56 -36.96
C ALA A 528 19.87 -7.69 -38.51
N ARG A 529 18.72 -8.16 -39.01
CA ARG A 529 18.39 -8.31 -40.42
C ARG A 529 17.35 -7.31 -40.95
N ALA A 530 16.78 -6.44 -40.09
CA ALA A 530 15.77 -5.50 -40.53
C ALA A 530 16.33 -4.14 -41.05
N GLU A 531 17.65 -3.96 -41.02
CA GLU A 531 18.32 -2.75 -41.55
C GLU A 531 18.65 -2.81 -43.03
N SER A 532 18.24 -3.87 -43.75
CA SER A 532 18.54 -4.06 -45.18
C SER A 532 17.30 -4.37 -46.04
N ALA A 533 16.17 -3.70 -45.74
CA ALA A 533 15.01 -3.74 -46.65
C ALA A 533 14.39 -2.33 -46.80
#